data_a5bde76f5c2f6bbed1c4e14d2e3ae337
#
_entry.id   a5bde76f5c2f6bbed1c4e14d2e3ae337
#
_cell.length_a   1.000
_cell.length_b   1.000
_cell.length_c   1.000
_cell.angle_alpha   90.00
_cell.angle_beta   90.00
_cell.angle_gamma   90.00
#
_symmetry.space_group_name_H-M   'P 1'
#
loop_
_entity.id
_entity.type
_entity.pdbx_description
1 polymer ?
#
loop_
_entity_poly.entity_id
_entity_poly.type
_entity_poly.pdbx_seq_one_letter_code
_entity_poly.pdbx_strand_id
1 'polypeptide(L)'
;MSVVSCAAALAMGILIPEMKLSQIYSGFGGSTVVMVAGMCIVGDALFQTGVAQKLGARIAATPLAKNERVFIMSVVIICTLMSAFLSNSGTIAMWMPIIASIAAGSNGKIRSKMVIFPAGIACIIGGGCTLVGSVSQPVVNGVLMGTAGFEEGFGVFEMTKIMGPVAIVQVIFWGTIGYTLLEKVLKPGSPDFDKNNAFANPELLSTEDKEDVPAWKGTVSLAVMAACIVLFIASGYKPFKSYFNIANIAMLGSVVLFLTGCVPVKKALRDLPWDILICIGAVTAIGTGLDVSGGGAVIADTVLNMFGGANASVVVLTVVICVLSSVLTLFLQNSTVAALMSPIVISMALTMGISPVPWCVVLAIGTNLAIATPIGTAVNMQILPAGYTWKDFGLIGGPLFLITVVLVSILACVVYF
;
A
#
# COMPACT_ATOMS: atom_id res chain seq x y z
N MET A 1 9.92 -6.64 -12.77
CA MET A 1 8.65 -6.12 -13.33
C MET A 1 8.86 -4.98 -14.31
N SER A 2 9.59 -3.94 -13.95
CA SER A 2 9.87 -2.77 -14.83
C SER A 2 10.35 -3.15 -16.23
N VAL A 3 11.32 -4.06 -16.33
CA VAL A 3 11.85 -4.53 -17.64
C VAL A 3 10.77 -5.22 -18.47
N VAL A 4 9.97 -6.11 -17.87
CA VAL A 4 8.89 -6.82 -18.57
C VAL A 4 7.80 -5.86 -19.03
N SER A 5 7.40 -4.90 -18.18
CA SER A 5 6.41 -3.89 -18.54
C SER A 5 6.92 -2.97 -19.66
N CYS A 6 8.20 -2.57 -19.62
CA CYS A 6 8.81 -1.79 -20.69
C CYS A 6 8.87 -2.57 -22.01
N ALA A 7 9.28 -3.85 -21.96
CA ALA A 7 9.29 -4.70 -23.14
C ALA A 7 7.88 -4.87 -23.74
N ALA A 8 6.87 -5.06 -22.90
CA ALA A 8 5.50 -5.15 -23.33
C ALA A 8 4.99 -3.82 -23.94
N ALA A 9 5.28 -2.68 -23.32
CA ALA A 9 4.93 -1.36 -23.86
C ALA A 9 5.57 -1.08 -25.23
N LEU A 10 6.86 -1.44 -25.39
CA LEU A 10 7.56 -1.33 -26.67
C LEU A 10 6.97 -2.27 -27.72
N ALA A 11 6.66 -3.52 -27.35
CA ALA A 11 6.03 -4.48 -28.25
C ALA A 11 4.66 -3.98 -28.72
N MET A 12 3.84 -3.43 -27.82
CA MET A 12 2.54 -2.81 -28.17
C MET A 12 2.73 -1.67 -29.18
N GLY A 13 3.71 -0.78 -28.96
CA GLY A 13 4.00 0.33 -29.87
C GLY A 13 4.52 -0.10 -31.24
N ILE A 14 5.10 -1.31 -31.36
CA ILE A 14 5.55 -1.87 -32.65
C ILE A 14 4.41 -2.63 -33.33
N LEU A 15 3.59 -3.37 -32.57
CA LEU A 15 2.57 -4.26 -33.13
C LEU A 15 1.24 -3.55 -33.42
N ILE A 16 0.99 -2.38 -32.81
CA ILE A 16 -0.25 -1.61 -32.98
C ILE A 16 0.05 -0.35 -33.78
N PRO A 17 -0.24 -0.33 -35.10
CA PRO A 17 0.06 0.80 -35.98
C PRO A 17 -0.64 2.10 -35.60
N GLU A 18 -1.80 2.01 -34.95
CA GLU A 18 -2.60 3.14 -34.50
C GLU A 18 -2.00 3.82 -33.26
N MET A 19 -1.09 3.16 -32.54
CA MET A 19 -0.42 3.71 -31.37
C MET A 19 0.72 4.63 -31.75
N LYS A 20 0.63 5.91 -31.37
CA LYS A 20 1.71 6.88 -31.62
C LYS A 20 2.91 6.60 -30.71
N LEU A 21 4.13 6.76 -31.23
CA LEU A 21 5.37 6.60 -30.43
C LEU A 21 5.38 7.45 -29.16
N SER A 22 4.81 8.66 -29.18
CA SER A 22 4.71 9.52 -28.00
C SER A 22 3.85 8.90 -26.89
N GLN A 23 2.87 8.06 -27.21
CA GLN A 23 2.01 7.41 -26.24
C GLN A 23 2.72 6.31 -25.47
N ILE A 24 3.79 5.70 -26.04
CA ILE A 24 4.61 4.71 -25.33
C ILE A 24 5.32 5.34 -24.14
N TYR A 25 5.73 6.61 -24.29
CA TYR A 25 6.55 7.29 -23.27
C TYR A 25 5.76 8.27 -22.40
N SER A 26 4.53 8.60 -22.77
CA SER A 26 3.69 9.58 -22.06
C SER A 26 3.45 9.23 -20.59
N GLY A 27 3.33 7.93 -20.27
CA GLY A 27 3.11 7.45 -18.92
C GLY A 27 4.27 7.75 -17.95
N PHE A 28 5.52 7.85 -18.46
CA PHE A 28 6.69 8.12 -17.61
C PHE A 28 6.71 9.56 -17.06
N GLY A 29 6.12 10.52 -17.79
CA GLY A 29 5.89 11.89 -17.31
C GLY A 29 4.50 12.10 -16.70
N GLY A 30 3.73 11.03 -16.51
CA GLY A 30 2.39 11.11 -15.97
C GLY A 30 2.33 11.61 -14.53
N SER A 31 1.23 12.30 -14.18
CA SER A 31 1.04 12.87 -12.84
C SER A 31 1.13 11.83 -11.73
N THR A 32 0.75 10.58 -11.99
CA THR A 32 0.89 9.49 -11.02
C THR A 32 2.35 9.17 -10.70
N VAL A 33 3.24 9.13 -11.70
CA VAL A 33 4.68 8.89 -11.50
C VAL A 33 5.28 10.03 -10.66
N VAL A 34 4.96 11.28 -11.00
CA VAL A 34 5.43 12.46 -10.27
C VAL A 34 4.93 12.46 -8.83
N MET A 35 3.64 12.13 -8.60
CA MET A 35 3.06 12.03 -7.28
C MET A 35 3.76 10.97 -6.43
N VAL A 36 3.96 9.77 -6.96
CA VAL A 36 4.62 8.67 -6.23
C VAL A 36 6.05 9.04 -5.88
N ALA A 37 6.82 9.57 -6.83
CA ALA A 37 8.19 10.02 -6.58
C ALA A 37 8.24 11.07 -5.47
N GLY A 38 7.38 12.09 -5.55
CA GLY A 38 7.29 13.16 -4.56
C GLY A 38 6.92 12.64 -3.17
N MET A 39 5.89 11.79 -3.07
CA MET A 39 5.45 11.25 -1.78
C MET A 39 6.46 10.27 -1.17
N CYS A 40 7.19 9.52 -1.98
CA CYS A 40 8.31 8.70 -1.47
C CYS A 40 9.38 9.57 -0.80
N ILE A 41 9.74 10.72 -1.40
CA ILE A 41 10.71 11.66 -0.81
C ILE A 41 10.17 12.26 0.48
N VAL A 42 8.91 12.71 0.50
CA VAL A 42 8.26 13.29 1.69
C VAL A 42 8.15 12.25 2.81
N GLY A 43 7.79 11.01 2.48
CA GLY A 43 7.72 9.91 3.45
C GLY A 43 9.09 9.54 4.02
N ASP A 44 10.09 9.41 3.16
CA ASP A 44 11.46 9.07 3.57
C ASP A 44 12.10 10.15 4.46
N ALA A 45 11.74 11.42 4.26
CA ALA A 45 12.19 12.51 5.11
C ALA A 45 11.85 12.29 6.59
N LEU A 46 10.69 11.72 6.92
CA LEU A 46 10.30 11.42 8.31
C LEU A 46 11.16 10.32 8.93
N PHE A 47 11.60 9.35 8.12
CA PHE A 47 12.53 8.32 8.59
C PHE A 47 13.95 8.86 8.74
N GLN A 48 14.45 9.65 7.78
CA GLN A 48 15.80 10.22 7.81
C GLN A 48 15.98 11.24 8.93
N THR A 49 14.94 12.02 9.26
CA THR A 49 14.99 13.05 10.32
C THR A 49 14.67 12.50 11.72
N GLY A 50 14.44 11.19 11.87
CA GLY A 50 14.20 10.55 13.15
C GLY A 50 12.84 10.85 13.80
N VAL A 51 11.91 11.49 13.11
CA VAL A 51 10.56 11.79 13.62
C VAL A 51 9.81 10.52 13.95
N ALA A 52 9.87 9.55 13.05
CA ALA A 52 9.18 8.28 13.21
C ALA A 52 9.71 7.51 14.42
N GLN A 53 11.04 7.51 14.66
CA GLN A 53 11.66 6.88 15.82
C GLN A 53 11.29 7.57 17.14
N LYS A 54 11.26 8.91 17.15
CA LYS A 54 10.83 9.70 18.32
C LYS A 54 9.37 9.42 18.69
N LEU A 55 8.50 9.25 17.68
CA LEU A 55 7.12 8.86 17.91
C LEU A 55 7.02 7.50 18.56
N GLY A 56 7.74 6.50 18.05
CA GLY A 56 7.81 5.16 18.63
C GLY A 56 8.31 5.15 20.06
N ALA A 57 9.40 5.87 20.35
CA ALA A 57 9.96 5.98 21.70
C ALA A 57 8.99 6.63 22.70
N ARG A 58 8.23 7.65 22.28
CA ARG A 58 7.20 8.27 23.14
C ARG A 58 6.10 7.29 23.51
N ILE A 59 5.67 6.45 22.57
CA ILE A 59 4.65 5.43 22.80
C ILE A 59 5.16 4.35 23.75
N ALA A 60 6.42 3.96 23.60
CA ALA A 60 7.09 3.02 24.51
C ALA A 60 7.07 3.48 25.97
N ALA A 61 7.18 4.79 26.20
CA ALA A 61 7.17 5.39 27.53
C ALA A 61 5.76 5.48 28.16
N THR A 62 4.70 5.13 27.43
CA THR A 62 3.32 5.21 27.93
C THR A 62 2.93 3.97 28.75
N PRO A 63 1.91 4.08 29.64
CA PRO A 63 1.34 2.93 30.34
C PRO A 63 0.77 1.84 29.43
N LEU A 64 0.59 2.11 28.14
CA LEU A 64 0.09 1.16 27.13
C LEU A 64 1.02 -0.06 26.99
N ALA A 65 2.33 0.10 27.25
CA ALA A 65 3.31 -0.97 27.23
C ALA A 65 3.24 -1.94 28.45
N LYS A 66 2.28 -1.76 29.37
CA LYS A 66 2.11 -2.64 30.54
C LYS A 66 1.27 -3.89 30.24
N ASN A 67 0.42 -3.84 29.21
CA ASN A 67 -0.43 -4.95 28.81
C ASN A 67 -0.20 -5.26 27.32
N GLU A 68 0.23 -6.48 27.02
CA GLU A 68 0.61 -6.89 25.66
C GLU A 68 -0.52 -6.72 24.66
N ARG A 69 -1.76 -7.07 25.02
CA ARG A 69 -2.92 -6.93 24.14
C ARG A 69 -3.21 -5.46 23.81
N VAL A 70 -3.17 -4.59 24.81
CA VAL A 70 -3.36 -3.14 24.62
C VAL A 70 -2.22 -2.55 23.81
N PHE A 71 -1.00 -3.02 24.03
CA PHE A 71 0.17 -2.61 23.27
C PHE A 71 0.05 -3.01 21.80
N ILE A 72 -0.37 -4.25 21.49
CA ILE A 72 -0.64 -4.71 20.12
C ILE A 72 -1.66 -3.78 19.44
N MET A 73 -2.80 -3.51 20.08
CA MET A 73 -3.83 -2.63 19.52
C MET A 73 -3.29 -1.23 19.24
N SER A 74 -2.48 -0.67 20.14
CA SER A 74 -1.88 0.64 19.99
C SER A 74 -0.89 0.67 18.81
N VAL A 75 -0.03 -0.33 18.70
CA VAL A 75 0.90 -0.47 17.58
C VAL A 75 0.15 -0.64 16.26
N VAL A 76 -0.90 -1.45 16.23
CA VAL A 76 -1.76 -1.65 15.05
C VAL A 76 -2.38 -0.32 14.60
N ILE A 77 -2.95 0.46 15.51
CA ILE A 77 -3.53 1.78 15.18
C ILE A 77 -2.47 2.70 14.56
N ILE A 78 -1.31 2.77 15.19
CA ILE A 78 -0.25 3.70 14.77
C ILE A 78 0.38 3.25 13.45
N CYS A 79 0.69 1.97 13.30
CA CYS A 79 1.19 1.42 12.04
C CYS A 79 0.20 1.64 10.89
N THR A 80 -1.11 1.47 11.14
CA THR A 80 -2.17 1.74 10.16
C THR A 80 -2.17 3.21 9.74
N LEU A 81 -2.17 4.13 10.70
CA LEU A 81 -2.19 5.57 10.41
C LEU A 81 -0.91 6.03 9.71
N MET A 82 0.25 5.57 10.14
CA MET A 82 1.51 5.90 9.51
C MET A 82 1.59 5.34 8.09
N SER A 83 1.25 4.08 7.90
CA SER A 83 1.35 3.40 6.61
C SER A 83 0.33 3.91 5.59
N ALA A 84 -0.73 4.59 6.01
CA ALA A 84 -1.63 5.27 5.10
C ALA A 84 -0.96 6.38 4.27
N PHE A 85 0.15 6.95 4.77
CA PHE A 85 0.87 8.04 4.10
C PHE A 85 2.36 7.75 3.88
N LEU A 86 2.90 6.73 4.54
CA LEU A 86 4.28 6.28 4.42
C LEU A 86 4.33 4.93 3.73
N SER A 87 5.49 4.55 3.19
CA SER A 87 5.63 3.21 2.63
C SER A 87 5.41 2.12 3.69
N ASN A 88 4.67 1.08 3.33
CA ASN A 88 4.40 -0.06 4.21
C ASN A 88 5.70 -0.68 4.74
N SER A 89 6.66 -0.90 3.84
CA SER A 89 7.98 -1.48 4.17
C SER A 89 8.80 -0.60 5.08
N GLY A 90 8.82 0.72 4.84
CA GLY A 90 9.53 1.67 5.71
C GLY A 90 8.92 1.73 7.11
N THR A 91 7.60 1.71 7.19
CA THR A 91 6.88 1.74 8.47
C THR A 91 7.21 0.52 9.30
N ILE A 92 7.11 -0.69 8.77
CA ILE A 92 7.40 -1.90 9.55
C ILE A 92 8.89 -2.04 9.88
N ALA A 93 9.79 -1.70 8.95
CA ALA A 93 11.23 -1.74 9.19
C ALA A 93 11.65 -0.85 10.37
N MET A 94 11.00 0.30 10.53
CA MET A 94 11.20 1.18 11.68
C MET A 94 10.61 0.60 12.97
N TRP A 95 9.42 0.00 12.91
CA TRP A 95 8.75 -0.50 14.11
C TRP A 95 9.36 -1.78 14.67
N MET A 96 9.93 -2.65 13.84
CA MET A 96 10.53 -3.91 14.33
C MET A 96 11.60 -3.71 15.42
N PRO A 97 12.62 -2.86 15.25
CA PRO A 97 13.61 -2.62 16.32
C PRO A 97 13.00 -1.92 17.53
N ILE A 98 12.01 -1.04 17.36
CA ILE A 98 11.31 -0.39 18.49
C ILE A 98 10.56 -1.44 19.32
N ILE A 99 9.80 -2.32 18.65
CA ILE A 99 9.08 -3.43 19.30
C ILE A 99 10.07 -4.35 20.05
N ALA A 100 11.20 -4.69 19.41
CA ALA A 100 12.22 -5.52 20.02
C ALA A 100 12.82 -4.88 21.29
N SER A 101 13.15 -3.59 21.24
CA SER A 101 13.67 -2.84 22.38
C SER A 101 12.66 -2.78 23.53
N ILE A 102 11.37 -2.55 23.24
CA ILE A 102 10.31 -2.54 24.26
C ILE A 102 10.13 -3.93 24.87
N ALA A 103 10.14 -4.97 24.03
CA ALA A 103 10.02 -6.35 24.49
C ALA A 103 11.13 -6.72 25.47
N ALA A 104 12.39 -6.39 25.14
CA ALA A 104 13.54 -6.63 26.01
C ALA A 104 13.44 -5.90 27.36
N GLY A 105 12.99 -4.63 27.36
CA GLY A 105 12.81 -3.85 28.58
C GLY A 105 11.57 -4.24 29.40
N SER A 106 10.70 -5.08 28.88
CA SER A 106 9.39 -5.40 29.49
C SER A 106 9.43 -6.51 30.55
N ASN A 107 10.57 -7.15 30.77
CA ASN A 107 10.72 -8.33 31.66
C ASN A 107 9.73 -9.46 31.26
N GLY A 108 9.61 -9.75 29.97
CA GLY A 108 8.78 -10.83 29.44
C GLY A 108 7.28 -10.53 29.37
N LYS A 109 6.83 -9.31 29.72
CA LYS A 109 5.41 -8.91 29.62
C LYS A 109 4.97 -8.63 28.18
N ILE A 110 5.90 -8.24 27.33
CA ILE A 110 5.69 -8.02 25.90
C ILE A 110 6.67 -8.89 25.14
N ARG A 111 6.17 -9.63 24.19
CA ARG A 111 6.93 -10.56 23.33
C ARG A 111 6.99 -10.02 21.92
N SER A 112 8.19 -9.75 21.39
CA SER A 112 8.38 -9.12 20.07
C SER A 112 7.63 -9.87 18.97
N LYS A 113 7.68 -11.20 18.95
CA LYS A 113 7.00 -12.06 17.99
C LYS A 113 5.46 -11.94 18.02
N MET A 114 4.87 -11.66 19.17
CA MET A 114 3.42 -11.44 19.29
C MET A 114 2.97 -10.09 18.70
N VAL A 115 3.87 -9.10 18.65
CA VAL A 115 3.55 -7.73 18.22
C VAL A 115 3.94 -7.48 16.77
N ILE A 116 5.05 -8.03 16.28
CA ILE A 116 5.58 -7.78 14.94
C ILE A 116 4.61 -8.26 13.85
N PHE A 117 3.94 -9.40 14.01
CA PHE A 117 2.98 -9.91 13.03
C PHE A 117 1.78 -8.97 12.87
N PRO A 118 1.03 -8.59 13.93
CA PRO A 118 -0.02 -7.59 13.84
C PRO A 118 0.43 -6.26 13.25
N ALA A 119 1.64 -5.79 13.63
CA ALA A 119 2.21 -4.55 13.12
C ALA A 119 2.43 -4.61 11.59
N GLY A 120 2.98 -5.72 11.08
CA GLY A 120 3.16 -5.94 9.65
C GLY A 120 1.84 -5.91 8.89
N ILE A 121 0.84 -6.66 9.36
CA ILE A 121 -0.49 -6.68 8.74
C ILE A 121 -1.16 -5.30 8.82
N ALA A 122 -0.97 -4.57 9.93
CA ALA A 122 -1.49 -3.22 10.08
C ALA A 122 -0.89 -2.24 9.06
N CYS A 123 0.40 -2.39 8.71
CA CYS A 123 1.01 -1.62 7.63
C CYS A 123 0.37 -1.92 6.28
N ILE A 124 0.05 -3.17 5.98
CA ILE A 124 -0.59 -3.56 4.73
C ILE A 124 -2.00 -2.94 4.63
N ILE A 125 -2.84 -3.11 5.65
CA ILE A 125 -4.20 -2.56 5.67
C ILE A 125 -4.16 -1.03 5.68
N GLY A 126 -3.26 -0.42 6.44
CA GLY A 126 -3.05 1.03 6.49
C GLY A 126 -2.68 1.59 5.12
N GLY A 127 -1.72 0.96 4.44
CA GLY A 127 -1.32 1.35 3.09
C GLY A 127 -2.45 1.25 2.07
N GLY A 128 -3.45 0.40 2.31
CA GLY A 128 -4.66 0.32 1.49
C GLY A 128 -5.65 1.46 1.69
N CYS A 129 -5.48 2.28 2.73
CA CYS A 129 -6.45 3.35 3.04
C CYS A 129 -6.36 4.56 2.12
N THR A 130 -5.23 4.83 1.51
CA THR A 130 -5.02 6.00 0.65
C THR A 130 -4.29 5.66 -0.64
N LEU A 131 -4.38 6.53 -1.63
CA LEU A 131 -3.69 6.37 -2.91
C LEU A 131 -2.16 6.31 -2.79
N VAL A 132 -1.59 6.88 -1.74
CA VAL A 132 -0.12 7.04 -1.58
C VAL A 132 0.51 6.00 -0.65
N GLY A 133 -0.30 5.28 0.13
CA GLY A 133 0.20 4.36 1.15
C GLY A 133 0.80 3.06 0.59
N SER A 134 0.39 2.63 -0.59
CA SER A 134 0.91 1.40 -1.22
C SER A 134 1.14 1.60 -2.71
N VAL A 135 1.91 0.70 -3.30
CA VAL A 135 2.37 0.78 -4.70
C VAL A 135 1.29 0.43 -5.71
N SER A 136 0.40 -0.49 -5.37
CA SER A 136 -0.62 -0.99 -6.29
C SER A 136 -1.66 0.05 -6.66
N GLN A 137 -2.03 0.92 -5.73
CA GLN A 137 -3.03 1.96 -5.96
C GLN A 137 -2.61 2.96 -7.06
N PRO A 138 -1.39 3.56 -7.01
CA PRO A 138 -0.92 4.41 -8.09
C PRO A 138 -0.82 3.69 -9.43
N VAL A 139 -0.50 2.39 -9.46
CA VAL A 139 -0.47 1.61 -10.70
C VAL A 139 -1.86 1.57 -11.34
N VAL A 140 -2.89 1.19 -10.57
CA VAL A 140 -4.28 1.15 -11.06
C VAL A 140 -4.74 2.54 -11.50
N ASN A 141 -4.47 3.56 -10.68
CA ASN A 141 -4.86 4.93 -10.99
C ASN A 141 -4.16 5.48 -12.23
N GLY A 142 -2.89 5.12 -12.44
CA GLY A 142 -2.12 5.51 -13.62
C GLY A 142 -2.70 4.95 -14.91
N VAL A 143 -3.14 3.69 -14.92
CA VAL A 143 -3.82 3.08 -16.06
C VAL A 143 -5.17 3.76 -16.33
N LEU A 144 -5.95 4.01 -15.27
CA LEU A 144 -7.23 4.71 -15.36
C LEU A 144 -7.06 6.11 -15.96
N MET A 145 -6.07 6.88 -15.51
CA MET A 145 -5.76 8.22 -16.02
C MET A 145 -5.29 8.22 -17.48
N GLY A 146 -4.78 7.10 -17.98
CA GLY A 146 -4.46 6.90 -19.40
C GLY A 146 -5.68 6.64 -20.28
N THR A 147 -6.86 6.43 -19.68
CA THR A 147 -8.10 6.14 -20.40
C THR A 147 -8.86 7.44 -20.70
N ALA A 148 -9.32 7.60 -21.93
CA ALA A 148 -10.04 8.80 -22.37
C ALA A 148 -11.29 9.07 -21.51
N GLY A 149 -11.43 10.29 -21.00
CA GLY A 149 -12.52 10.71 -20.12
C GLY A 149 -12.31 10.43 -18.64
N PHE A 150 -11.16 9.83 -18.25
CA PHE A 150 -10.81 9.53 -16.86
C PHE A 150 -9.43 10.07 -16.46
N GLU A 151 -8.96 11.12 -17.10
CA GLU A 151 -7.64 11.73 -16.94
C GLU A 151 -7.38 12.24 -15.50
N GLU A 152 -8.43 12.46 -14.71
CA GLU A 152 -8.32 12.86 -13.31
C GLU A 152 -8.08 11.68 -12.37
N GLY A 153 -8.41 10.46 -12.77
CA GLY A 153 -8.34 9.27 -11.94
C GLY A 153 -9.27 9.31 -10.72
N PHE A 154 -8.90 8.61 -9.64
CA PHE A 154 -9.61 8.67 -8.37
C PHE A 154 -8.80 9.43 -7.31
N GLY A 155 -9.51 10.04 -6.34
CA GLY A 155 -8.92 10.88 -5.31
C GLY A 155 -8.10 10.10 -4.28
N VAL A 156 -7.23 10.81 -3.53
CA VAL A 156 -6.33 10.21 -2.53
C VAL A 156 -7.06 9.38 -1.48
N PHE A 157 -8.25 9.83 -1.06
CA PHE A 157 -9.04 9.22 0.01
C PHE A 157 -10.23 8.39 -0.51
N GLU A 158 -10.29 8.09 -1.81
CA GLU A 158 -11.40 7.31 -2.36
C GLU A 158 -11.49 5.92 -1.73
N MET A 159 -10.35 5.26 -1.53
CA MET A 159 -10.28 3.96 -0.87
C MET A 159 -10.60 3.99 0.62
N THR A 160 -10.44 5.16 1.28
CA THR A 160 -10.72 5.31 2.71
C THR A 160 -12.19 5.03 3.05
N LYS A 161 -13.10 5.24 2.10
CA LYS A 161 -14.54 4.94 2.26
C LYS A 161 -14.77 3.45 2.59
N ILE A 162 -13.96 2.57 2.01
CA ILE A 162 -14.03 1.12 2.21
C ILE A 162 -13.01 0.67 3.26
N MET A 163 -11.75 1.09 3.14
CA MET A 163 -10.66 0.63 4.00
C MET A 163 -10.67 1.24 5.39
N GLY A 164 -11.33 2.39 5.60
CA GLY A 164 -11.50 2.98 6.93
C GLY A 164 -12.23 2.05 7.91
N PRO A 165 -13.44 1.56 7.58
CA PRO A 165 -14.11 0.52 8.35
C PRO A 165 -13.28 -0.76 8.54
N VAL A 166 -12.56 -1.20 7.49
CA VAL A 166 -11.66 -2.38 7.57
C VAL A 166 -10.54 -2.15 8.58
N ALA A 167 -9.96 -0.94 8.60
CA ALA A 167 -8.94 -0.56 9.56
C ALA A 167 -9.44 -0.60 11.01
N ILE A 168 -10.70 -0.25 11.27
CA ILE A 168 -11.31 -0.38 12.58
C ILE A 168 -11.51 -1.87 12.94
N VAL A 169 -12.03 -2.66 12.00
CA VAL A 169 -12.27 -4.09 12.21
C VAL A 169 -10.97 -4.84 12.52
N GLN A 170 -9.84 -4.51 11.86
CA GLN A 170 -8.56 -5.14 12.21
C GLN A 170 -8.10 -4.83 13.63
N VAL A 171 -8.30 -3.61 14.14
CA VAL A 171 -7.95 -3.26 15.54
C VAL A 171 -8.75 -4.12 16.53
N ILE A 172 -10.05 -4.25 16.28
CA ILE A 172 -10.94 -5.12 17.08
C ILE A 172 -10.50 -6.58 16.98
N PHE A 173 -10.17 -7.04 15.77
CA PHE A 173 -9.70 -8.40 15.53
C PHE A 173 -8.44 -8.71 16.35
N TRP A 174 -7.42 -7.83 16.29
CA TRP A 174 -6.17 -8.03 17.05
C TRP A 174 -6.36 -7.90 18.56
N GLY A 175 -7.34 -7.12 19.01
CA GLY A 175 -7.71 -7.03 20.43
C GLY A 175 -8.53 -8.22 20.94
N THR A 176 -9.05 -9.08 20.06
CA THR A 176 -9.96 -10.18 20.43
C THR A 176 -9.52 -11.53 19.87
N ILE A 177 -10.06 -11.93 18.74
CA ILE A 177 -9.82 -13.23 18.08
C ILE A 177 -8.35 -13.36 17.68
N GLY A 178 -7.76 -12.32 17.10
CA GLY A 178 -6.38 -12.33 16.61
C GLY A 178 -5.37 -12.58 17.72
N TYR A 179 -5.56 -11.98 18.91
CA TYR A 179 -4.69 -12.24 20.06
C TYR A 179 -4.76 -13.71 20.50
N THR A 180 -5.96 -14.27 20.55
CA THR A 180 -6.14 -15.68 20.92
C THR A 180 -5.53 -16.62 19.85
N LEU A 181 -5.59 -16.26 18.57
CA LEU A 181 -4.94 -17.02 17.49
C LEU A 181 -3.42 -16.95 17.62
N LEU A 182 -2.86 -15.76 17.89
CA LEU A 182 -1.42 -15.61 18.15
C LEU A 182 -0.95 -16.52 19.29
N GLU A 183 -1.67 -16.55 20.42
CA GLU A 183 -1.33 -17.41 21.56
C GLU A 183 -1.41 -18.92 21.21
N LYS A 184 -2.46 -19.33 20.50
CA LYS A 184 -2.66 -20.75 20.14
C LYS A 184 -1.67 -21.24 19.09
N VAL A 185 -1.35 -20.41 18.10
CA VAL A 185 -0.51 -20.79 16.97
C VAL A 185 0.96 -20.67 17.31
N LEU A 186 1.38 -19.53 17.86
CA LEU A 186 2.79 -19.27 18.19
C LEU A 186 3.23 -19.93 19.49
N LYS A 187 2.30 -20.31 20.37
CA LYS A 187 2.55 -21.00 21.65
C LYS A 187 3.63 -20.32 22.49
N PRO A 188 3.40 -19.08 22.95
CA PRO A 188 4.35 -18.38 23.78
C PRO A 188 4.71 -19.20 25.03
N GLY A 189 6.02 -19.23 25.39
CA GLY A 189 6.54 -20.04 26.48
C GLY A 189 6.96 -21.47 26.09
N SER A 190 6.73 -21.91 24.85
CA SER A 190 7.33 -23.13 24.35
C SER A 190 8.83 -22.93 24.04
N PRO A 191 9.68 -23.99 24.13
CA PRO A 191 11.10 -23.88 23.80
C PRO A 191 11.38 -23.41 22.36
N ASP A 192 10.45 -23.61 21.46
CA ASP A 192 10.57 -23.27 20.04
C ASP A 192 10.04 -21.86 19.71
N PHE A 193 9.44 -21.14 20.66
CA PHE A 193 8.82 -19.84 20.41
C PHE A 193 9.79 -18.82 19.80
N ASP A 194 10.98 -18.67 20.41
CA ASP A 194 12.00 -17.70 19.99
C ASP A 194 13.15 -18.32 19.20
N LYS A 195 13.07 -19.60 18.82
CA LYS A 195 14.17 -20.35 18.19
C LYS A 195 14.75 -19.70 16.93
N ASN A 196 13.94 -19.00 16.15
CA ASN A 196 14.35 -18.31 14.93
C ASN A 196 13.98 -16.83 14.96
N ASN A 197 13.78 -16.25 16.14
CA ASN A 197 13.38 -14.86 16.28
C ASN A 197 14.63 -13.97 16.41
N ALA A 198 15.03 -13.33 15.30
CA ALA A 198 16.13 -12.37 15.28
C ALA A 198 15.90 -11.16 16.19
N PHE A 199 14.65 -10.88 16.57
CA PHE A 199 14.26 -9.76 17.42
C PHE A 199 14.07 -10.13 18.89
N ALA A 200 14.44 -11.35 19.29
CA ALA A 200 14.45 -11.77 20.70
C ALA A 200 15.61 -11.15 21.48
N ASN A 201 16.77 -10.91 20.82
CA ASN A 201 17.97 -10.33 21.42
C ASN A 201 18.28 -8.96 20.79
N PRO A 202 17.92 -7.86 21.42
CA PRO A 202 18.11 -6.50 20.87
C PRO A 202 19.59 -6.09 20.74
N GLU A 203 20.52 -6.75 21.43
CA GLU A 203 21.97 -6.52 21.30
C GLU A 203 22.50 -6.83 19.88
N LEU A 204 21.78 -7.67 19.12
CA LEU A 204 22.10 -8.00 17.73
C LEU A 204 21.51 -6.96 16.73
N LEU A 205 20.63 -6.10 17.20
CA LEU A 205 20.05 -5.02 16.41
C LEU A 205 20.90 -3.77 16.62
N SER A 206 22.13 -3.75 16.05
CA SER A 206 22.92 -2.53 15.97
C SER A 206 22.06 -1.48 15.24
N THR A 207 21.47 -0.56 16.00
CA THR A 207 21.06 0.72 15.46
C THR A 207 22.34 1.34 14.90
N GLU A 208 22.48 1.38 13.58
CA GLU A 208 23.47 2.26 12.97
C GLU A 208 23.33 3.61 13.68
N ASP A 209 24.42 4.11 14.27
CA ASP A 209 24.48 5.44 14.86
C ASP A 209 24.04 6.44 13.78
N LYS A 210 22.77 6.81 13.81
CA LYS A 210 22.29 7.88 12.93
C LYS A 210 22.93 9.15 13.45
N GLU A 211 23.69 9.80 12.58
CA GLU A 211 24.20 11.16 12.82
C GLU A 211 23.15 12.01 13.54
N ASP A 212 23.56 12.79 14.52
CA ASP A 212 22.68 13.69 15.29
C ASP A 212 21.98 14.67 14.35
N VAL A 213 20.80 14.29 13.88
CA VAL A 213 20.03 15.15 12.97
C VAL A 213 19.38 16.26 13.79
N PRO A 214 19.64 17.55 13.46
CA PRO A 214 19.07 18.68 14.18
C PRO A 214 17.55 18.57 14.30
N ALA A 215 17.01 18.80 15.50
CA ALA A 215 15.59 18.61 15.81
C ALA A 215 14.64 19.41 14.90
N TRP A 216 15.07 20.58 14.40
CA TRP A 216 14.27 21.42 13.50
C TRP A 216 13.99 20.72 12.15
N LYS A 217 14.91 19.89 11.64
CA LYS A 217 14.69 19.14 10.40
C LYS A 217 13.51 18.16 10.54
N GLY A 218 13.38 17.52 11.69
CA GLY A 218 12.23 16.67 12.00
C GLY A 218 10.93 17.46 12.04
N THR A 219 10.94 18.66 12.65
CA THR A 219 9.77 19.52 12.70
C THR A 219 9.34 19.98 11.30
N VAL A 220 10.30 20.37 10.45
CA VAL A 220 10.03 20.74 9.05
C VAL A 220 9.46 19.57 8.27
N SER A 221 10.05 18.38 8.36
CA SER A 221 9.56 17.18 7.65
C SER A 221 8.13 16.83 8.06
N LEU A 222 7.83 16.92 9.36
CA LEU A 222 6.47 16.67 9.87
C LEU A 222 5.48 17.75 9.36
N ALA A 223 5.88 19.01 9.37
CA ALA A 223 5.06 20.12 8.88
C ALA A 223 4.77 20.00 7.38
N VAL A 224 5.77 19.61 6.57
CA VAL A 224 5.61 19.37 5.13
C VAL A 224 4.65 18.21 4.88
N MET A 225 4.80 17.08 5.59
CA MET A 225 3.87 15.95 5.47
C MET A 225 2.45 16.37 5.85
N ALA A 226 2.26 17.06 6.97
CA ALA A 226 0.94 17.56 7.40
C ALA A 226 0.34 18.51 6.36
N ALA A 227 1.14 19.41 5.79
CA ALA A 227 0.71 20.32 4.74
C ALA A 227 0.29 19.56 3.47
N CYS A 228 1.05 18.54 3.05
CA CYS A 228 0.66 17.70 1.91
C CYS A 228 -0.68 17.02 2.15
N ILE A 229 -0.91 16.45 3.34
CA ILE A 229 -2.19 15.79 3.68
C ILE A 229 -3.35 16.79 3.65
N VAL A 230 -3.18 17.96 4.24
CA VAL A 230 -4.20 19.03 4.24
C VAL A 230 -4.51 19.49 2.81
N LEU A 231 -3.49 19.69 1.99
CA LEU A 231 -3.65 20.09 0.59
C LEU A 231 -4.29 18.97 -0.26
N PHE A 232 -4.02 17.69 0.02
CA PHE A 232 -4.70 16.56 -0.62
C PHE A 232 -6.20 16.55 -0.28
N ILE A 233 -6.57 16.84 0.96
CA ILE A 233 -7.97 16.98 1.35
C ILE A 233 -8.60 18.19 0.63
N ALA A 234 -7.90 19.33 0.63
CA ALA A 234 -8.38 20.54 -0.02
C ALA A 234 -8.53 20.38 -1.55
N SER A 235 -7.65 19.64 -2.21
CA SER A 235 -7.72 19.40 -3.66
C SER A 235 -8.98 18.65 -4.10
N GLY A 236 -9.70 18.00 -3.18
CA GLY A 236 -11.02 17.42 -3.44
C GLY A 236 -12.15 18.46 -3.61
N TYR A 237 -11.95 19.72 -3.21
CA TYR A 237 -12.95 20.79 -3.28
C TYR A 237 -12.72 21.70 -4.49
N LYS A 238 -13.80 22.06 -5.21
CA LYS A 238 -13.78 22.80 -6.49
C LYS A 238 -12.83 24.02 -6.56
N PRO A 239 -12.75 24.96 -5.60
CA PRO A 239 -11.90 26.13 -5.77
C PRO A 239 -10.41 25.77 -5.78
N PHE A 240 -9.97 24.71 -5.08
CA PHE A 240 -8.57 24.32 -4.99
C PHE A 240 -8.14 23.34 -6.09
N LYS A 241 -9.06 22.56 -6.65
CA LYS A 241 -8.81 21.54 -7.69
C LYS A 241 -8.12 22.13 -8.93
N SER A 242 -8.42 23.37 -9.30
CA SER A 242 -7.82 24.06 -10.45
C SER A 242 -6.36 24.47 -10.23
N TYR A 243 -5.93 24.64 -8.98
CA TYR A 243 -4.59 25.12 -8.64
C TYR A 243 -3.67 24.03 -8.10
N PHE A 244 -4.23 23.03 -7.42
CA PHE A 244 -3.48 22.00 -6.73
C PHE A 244 -3.87 20.60 -7.23
N ASN A 245 -3.12 20.12 -8.22
CA ASN A 245 -3.11 18.71 -8.59
C ASN A 245 -2.29 17.93 -7.54
N ILE A 246 -2.66 16.68 -7.29
CA ILE A 246 -2.01 15.75 -6.34
C ILE A 246 -0.50 15.65 -6.63
N ALA A 247 -0.10 15.58 -7.90
CA ALA A 247 1.30 15.52 -8.31
C ALA A 247 2.06 16.81 -7.93
N ASN A 248 1.44 17.98 -8.14
CA ASN A 248 2.04 19.27 -7.80
C ASN A 248 2.25 19.43 -6.30
N ILE A 249 1.30 18.96 -5.48
CA ILE A 249 1.40 18.99 -4.01
C ILE A 249 2.60 18.13 -3.56
N ALA A 250 2.70 16.89 -4.07
CA ALA A 250 3.77 15.99 -3.73
C ALA A 250 5.15 16.51 -4.15
N MET A 251 5.24 17.09 -5.36
CA MET A 251 6.46 17.69 -5.87
C MET A 251 6.85 18.93 -5.06
N LEU A 252 5.90 19.81 -4.72
CA LEU A 252 6.15 20.98 -3.89
C LEU A 252 6.70 20.58 -2.52
N GLY A 253 6.10 19.56 -1.88
CA GLY A 253 6.61 19.01 -0.62
C GLY A 253 8.06 18.53 -0.73
N SER A 254 8.41 17.84 -1.79
CA SER A 254 9.78 17.37 -2.05
C SER A 254 10.76 18.53 -2.24
N VAL A 255 10.36 19.54 -3.02
CA VAL A 255 11.19 20.75 -3.27
C VAL A 255 11.47 21.48 -1.98
N VAL A 256 10.47 21.67 -1.11
CA VAL A 256 10.65 22.30 0.20
C VAL A 256 11.66 21.53 1.06
N LEU A 257 11.59 20.19 1.07
CA LEU A 257 12.52 19.33 1.82
C LEU A 257 13.95 19.41 1.28
N PHE A 258 14.12 19.54 -0.03
CA PHE A 258 15.42 19.75 -0.66
C PHE A 258 16.00 21.12 -0.34
N LEU A 259 15.21 22.18 -0.48
CA LEU A 259 15.65 23.56 -0.21
C LEU A 259 16.01 23.79 1.27
N THR A 260 15.29 23.13 2.17
CA THR A 260 15.60 23.18 3.61
C THR A 260 16.75 22.25 4.01
N GLY A 261 17.27 21.42 3.11
CA GLY A 261 18.34 20.48 3.41
C GLY A 261 17.93 19.37 4.42
N CYS A 262 16.63 19.11 4.55
CA CYS A 262 16.13 18.01 5.37
C CYS A 262 16.49 16.65 4.77
N VAL A 263 16.49 16.57 3.42
CA VAL A 263 16.85 15.37 2.65
C VAL A 263 17.92 15.72 1.62
N PRO A 264 19.06 15.00 1.59
CA PRO A 264 20.06 15.17 0.54
C PRO A 264 19.53 14.70 -0.82
N VAL A 265 19.56 15.55 -1.84
CA VAL A 265 19.02 15.26 -3.17
C VAL A 265 19.58 13.96 -3.75
N LYS A 266 20.93 13.74 -3.69
CA LYS A 266 21.57 12.54 -4.21
C LYS A 266 21.06 11.27 -3.55
N LYS A 267 20.82 11.30 -2.23
CA LYS A 267 20.31 10.17 -1.47
C LYS A 267 18.86 9.91 -1.85
N ALA A 268 18.03 10.95 -1.85
CA ALA A 268 16.62 10.84 -2.22
C ALA A 268 16.42 10.22 -3.61
N LEU A 269 17.16 10.72 -4.62
CA LEU A 269 17.06 10.19 -5.98
C LEU A 269 17.56 8.76 -6.12
N ARG A 270 18.59 8.36 -5.34
CA ARG A 270 19.08 6.97 -5.34
C ARG A 270 18.08 6.02 -4.71
N ASP A 271 17.45 6.45 -3.62
CA ASP A 271 16.58 5.62 -2.78
C ASP A 271 15.12 5.58 -3.30
N LEU A 272 14.82 6.33 -4.40
CA LEU A 272 13.53 6.22 -5.08
C LEU A 272 13.25 4.81 -5.59
N PRO A 273 12.00 4.33 -5.52
CA PRO A 273 11.61 3.03 -6.02
C PRO A 273 11.48 3.04 -7.55
N TRP A 274 12.60 3.12 -8.27
CA TRP A 274 12.66 3.24 -9.73
C TRP A 274 11.91 2.13 -10.46
N ASP A 275 11.97 0.89 -9.95
CA ASP A 275 11.21 -0.23 -10.53
C ASP A 275 9.70 0.04 -10.57
N ILE A 276 9.18 0.72 -9.55
CA ILE A 276 7.78 1.07 -9.45
C ILE A 276 7.44 2.21 -10.41
N LEU A 277 8.24 3.28 -10.39
CA LEU A 277 8.04 4.44 -11.26
C LEU A 277 8.05 4.06 -12.73
N ILE A 278 9.03 3.23 -13.12
CA ILE A 278 9.15 2.68 -14.48
C ILE A 278 7.95 1.77 -14.80
N CYS A 279 7.54 0.92 -13.87
CA CYS A 279 6.39 0.05 -14.06
C CYS A 279 5.10 0.85 -14.32
N ILE A 280 4.82 1.89 -13.52
CA ILE A 280 3.64 2.75 -13.69
C ILE A 280 3.64 3.39 -15.08
N GLY A 281 4.77 3.98 -15.50
CA GLY A 281 4.91 4.59 -16.82
C GLY A 281 4.65 3.62 -17.96
N ALA A 282 5.24 2.43 -17.89
CA ALA A 282 5.10 1.40 -18.92
C ALA A 282 3.70 0.78 -18.98
N VAL A 283 3.07 0.52 -17.83
CA VAL A 283 1.71 -0.08 -17.79
C VAL A 283 0.65 0.88 -18.30
N THR A 284 0.83 2.18 -18.10
CA THR A 284 -0.03 3.20 -18.74
C THR A 284 -0.02 3.08 -20.26
N ALA A 285 1.16 2.86 -20.87
CA ALA A 285 1.26 2.63 -22.31
C ALA A 285 0.56 1.34 -22.76
N ILE A 286 0.64 0.27 -21.97
CA ILE A 286 -0.06 -1.00 -22.24
C ILE A 286 -1.58 -0.76 -22.23
N GLY A 287 -2.10 -0.02 -21.24
CA GLY A 287 -3.51 0.36 -21.17
C GLY A 287 -3.96 1.11 -22.41
N THR A 288 -3.21 2.14 -22.81
CA THR A 288 -3.48 2.90 -24.06
C THR A 288 -3.44 2.01 -25.30
N GLY A 289 -2.48 1.08 -25.39
CA GLY A 289 -2.39 0.15 -26.52
C GLY A 289 -3.59 -0.80 -26.61
N LEU A 290 -4.08 -1.32 -25.48
CA LEU A 290 -5.29 -2.15 -25.42
C LEU A 290 -6.56 -1.37 -25.84
N ASP A 291 -6.64 -0.10 -25.44
CA ASP A 291 -7.76 0.77 -25.80
C ASP A 291 -7.76 1.08 -27.30
N VAL A 292 -6.64 1.55 -27.85
CA VAL A 292 -6.51 1.91 -29.27
C VAL A 292 -6.68 0.72 -30.21
N SER A 293 -6.18 -0.47 -29.82
CA SER A 293 -6.31 -1.70 -30.63
C SER A 293 -7.70 -2.36 -30.54
N GLY A 294 -8.57 -1.92 -29.63
CA GLY A 294 -9.81 -2.64 -29.30
C GLY A 294 -9.58 -3.98 -28.59
N GLY A 295 -8.32 -4.35 -28.31
CA GLY A 295 -7.98 -5.60 -27.63
C GLY A 295 -8.57 -5.70 -26.22
N GLY A 296 -8.69 -4.55 -25.55
CA GLY A 296 -9.36 -4.45 -24.26
C GLY A 296 -10.83 -4.90 -24.31
N ALA A 297 -11.57 -4.48 -25.32
CA ALA A 297 -12.98 -4.87 -25.53
C ALA A 297 -13.11 -6.39 -25.75
N VAL A 298 -12.25 -6.98 -26.57
CA VAL A 298 -12.26 -8.45 -26.82
C VAL A 298 -12.03 -9.25 -25.53
N ILE A 299 -11.07 -8.82 -24.72
CA ILE A 299 -10.80 -9.46 -23.43
C ILE A 299 -12.00 -9.27 -22.49
N ALA A 300 -12.55 -8.06 -22.44
CA ALA A 300 -13.71 -7.73 -21.62
C ALA A 300 -14.93 -8.58 -21.99
N ASP A 301 -15.26 -8.66 -23.27
CA ASP A 301 -16.38 -9.48 -23.77
C ASP A 301 -16.18 -10.96 -23.44
N THR A 302 -14.96 -11.46 -23.59
CA THR A 302 -14.65 -12.85 -23.24
C THR A 302 -14.92 -13.12 -21.76
N VAL A 303 -14.43 -12.24 -20.86
CA VAL A 303 -14.65 -12.38 -19.43
C VAL A 303 -16.14 -12.19 -19.09
N LEU A 304 -16.80 -11.17 -19.62
CA LEU A 304 -18.22 -10.91 -19.38
C LEU A 304 -19.09 -12.10 -19.79
N ASN A 305 -18.81 -12.73 -20.94
CA ASN A 305 -19.54 -13.89 -21.40
C ASN A 305 -19.46 -15.10 -20.44
N MET A 306 -18.38 -15.21 -19.65
CA MET A 306 -18.26 -16.24 -18.59
C MET A 306 -19.22 -15.98 -17.42
N PHE A 307 -19.70 -14.74 -17.24
CA PHE A 307 -20.56 -14.34 -16.11
C PHE A 307 -21.98 -13.90 -16.56
N GLY A 308 -22.40 -14.25 -17.76
CA GLY A 308 -23.76 -13.96 -18.26
C GLY A 308 -23.85 -12.90 -19.35
N GLY A 309 -22.72 -12.47 -19.91
CA GLY A 309 -22.66 -11.51 -21.03
C GLY A 309 -23.22 -10.14 -20.65
N ALA A 310 -24.09 -9.59 -21.50
CA ALA A 310 -24.73 -8.28 -21.29
C ALA A 310 -25.63 -8.21 -20.03
N ASN A 311 -26.03 -9.35 -19.47
CA ASN A 311 -26.84 -9.43 -18.25
C ASN A 311 -26.02 -9.71 -17.00
N ALA A 312 -24.68 -9.62 -17.07
CA ALA A 312 -23.81 -9.83 -15.92
C ALA A 312 -24.12 -8.84 -14.80
N SER A 313 -24.32 -9.35 -13.59
CA SER A 313 -24.59 -8.48 -12.43
C SER A 313 -23.33 -7.70 -12.03
N VAL A 314 -23.43 -6.38 -11.99
CA VAL A 314 -22.37 -5.48 -11.53
C VAL A 314 -21.89 -5.86 -10.14
N VAL A 315 -22.80 -6.23 -9.24
CA VAL A 315 -22.49 -6.68 -7.87
C VAL A 315 -21.65 -7.96 -7.89
N VAL A 316 -22.05 -8.95 -8.69
CA VAL A 316 -21.29 -10.22 -8.82
C VAL A 316 -19.89 -9.94 -9.36
N LEU A 317 -19.75 -9.14 -10.39
CA LEU A 317 -18.45 -8.77 -10.97
C LEU A 317 -17.57 -7.99 -9.98
N THR A 318 -18.16 -7.12 -9.18
CA THR A 318 -17.45 -6.41 -8.10
C THR A 318 -16.84 -7.38 -7.10
N VAL A 319 -17.62 -8.37 -6.65
CA VAL A 319 -17.14 -9.42 -5.75
C VAL A 319 -16.06 -10.27 -6.42
N VAL A 320 -16.25 -10.65 -7.68
CA VAL A 320 -15.25 -11.42 -8.44
C VAL A 320 -13.93 -10.67 -8.57
N ILE A 321 -13.97 -9.38 -8.93
CA ILE A 321 -12.77 -8.53 -9.02
C ILE A 321 -12.05 -8.46 -7.67
N CYS A 322 -12.79 -8.24 -6.57
CA CYS A 322 -12.24 -8.19 -5.22
C CYS A 322 -11.58 -9.53 -4.82
N VAL A 323 -12.29 -10.64 -4.98
CA VAL A 323 -11.80 -11.96 -4.60
C VAL A 323 -10.61 -12.36 -5.47
N LEU A 324 -10.72 -12.20 -6.79
CA LEU A 324 -9.66 -12.61 -7.72
C LEU A 324 -8.38 -11.81 -7.48
N SER A 325 -8.46 -10.49 -7.37
CA SER A 325 -7.30 -9.64 -7.09
C SER A 325 -6.67 -9.96 -5.74
N SER A 326 -7.48 -10.20 -4.71
CA SER A 326 -7.02 -10.54 -3.37
C SER A 326 -6.36 -11.93 -3.31
N VAL A 327 -6.87 -12.91 -4.06
CA VAL A 327 -6.27 -14.25 -4.13
C VAL A 327 -4.98 -14.23 -4.93
N LEU A 328 -4.96 -13.55 -6.08
CA LEU A 328 -3.76 -13.45 -6.90
C LEU A 328 -2.61 -12.77 -6.16
N THR A 329 -2.89 -11.72 -5.38
CA THR A 329 -1.85 -11.01 -4.63
C THR A 329 -1.25 -11.81 -3.47
N LEU A 330 -1.84 -12.94 -3.06
CA LEU A 330 -1.22 -13.86 -2.10
C LEU A 330 0.04 -14.54 -2.68
N PHE A 331 0.12 -14.67 -4.00
CA PHE A 331 1.18 -15.40 -4.70
C PHE A 331 2.02 -14.49 -5.61
N LEU A 332 1.44 -13.39 -6.08
CA LEU A 332 2.08 -12.43 -6.97
C LEU A 332 2.27 -11.10 -6.24
N GLN A 333 3.24 -10.33 -6.68
CA GLN A 333 3.48 -9.00 -6.13
C GLN A 333 2.29 -8.05 -6.41
N ASN A 334 1.89 -7.24 -5.44
CA ASN A 334 0.72 -6.34 -5.51
C ASN A 334 0.69 -5.50 -6.79
N SER A 335 1.82 -4.87 -7.16
CA SER A 335 1.93 -4.07 -8.38
C SER A 335 1.79 -4.88 -9.66
N THR A 336 2.16 -6.16 -9.64
CA THR A 336 1.99 -7.07 -10.77
C THR A 336 0.53 -7.36 -11.04
N VAL A 337 -0.22 -7.70 -9.99
CA VAL A 337 -1.67 -7.96 -10.11
C VAL A 337 -2.40 -6.70 -10.54
N ALA A 338 -2.04 -5.55 -9.95
CA ALA A 338 -2.58 -4.25 -10.35
C ALA A 338 -2.35 -3.95 -11.84
N ALA A 339 -1.12 -4.13 -12.33
CA ALA A 339 -0.75 -3.89 -13.71
C ALA A 339 -1.49 -4.80 -14.70
N LEU A 340 -1.62 -6.08 -14.35
CA LEU A 340 -2.28 -7.07 -15.22
C LEU A 340 -3.80 -6.88 -15.28
N MET A 341 -4.43 -6.61 -14.13
CA MET A 341 -5.90 -6.57 -14.06
C MET A 341 -6.48 -5.21 -14.44
N SER A 342 -5.73 -4.10 -14.28
CA SER A 342 -6.30 -2.75 -14.50
C SER A 342 -6.87 -2.54 -15.91
N PRO A 343 -6.16 -2.86 -17.01
CA PRO A 343 -6.72 -2.67 -18.35
C PRO A 343 -7.96 -3.51 -18.57
N ILE A 344 -7.99 -4.74 -18.05
CA ILE A 344 -9.11 -5.68 -18.19
C ILE A 344 -10.35 -5.13 -17.47
N VAL A 345 -10.19 -4.72 -16.22
CA VAL A 345 -11.28 -4.19 -15.38
C VAL A 345 -11.84 -2.89 -15.95
N ILE A 346 -10.98 -2.01 -16.46
CA ILE A 346 -11.39 -0.76 -17.13
C ILE A 346 -12.20 -1.08 -18.38
N SER A 347 -11.69 -1.94 -19.27
CA SER A 347 -12.38 -2.33 -20.49
C SER A 347 -13.72 -3.00 -20.21
N MET A 348 -13.82 -3.86 -19.21
CA MET A 348 -15.09 -4.48 -18.79
C MET A 348 -16.12 -3.42 -18.36
N ALA A 349 -15.70 -2.43 -17.55
CA ALA A 349 -16.61 -1.37 -17.12
C ALA A 349 -17.11 -0.51 -18.30
N LEU A 350 -16.21 -0.14 -19.21
CA LEU A 350 -16.56 0.63 -20.40
C LEU A 350 -17.49 -0.14 -21.34
N THR A 351 -17.25 -1.43 -21.55
CA THR A 351 -18.13 -2.31 -22.35
C THR A 351 -19.54 -2.40 -21.75
N MET A 352 -19.65 -2.41 -20.41
CA MET A 352 -20.95 -2.38 -19.72
C MET A 352 -21.58 -0.98 -19.64
N GLY A 353 -20.92 0.07 -20.15
CA GLY A 353 -21.40 1.45 -20.10
C GLY A 353 -21.41 2.05 -18.69
N ILE A 354 -20.61 1.53 -17.75
CA ILE A 354 -20.48 2.04 -16.38
C ILE A 354 -19.12 2.71 -16.15
N SER A 355 -19.05 3.57 -15.14
CA SER A 355 -17.76 4.18 -14.74
C SER A 355 -16.78 3.11 -14.27
N PRO A 356 -15.52 3.09 -14.75
CA PRO A 356 -14.50 2.16 -14.29
C PRO A 356 -13.96 2.50 -12.89
N VAL A 357 -14.18 3.71 -12.38
CA VAL A 357 -13.63 4.19 -11.09
C VAL A 357 -13.94 3.26 -9.92
N PRO A 358 -15.20 2.82 -9.68
CA PRO A 358 -15.52 1.91 -8.58
C PRO A 358 -14.73 0.61 -8.64
N TRP A 359 -14.66 -0.02 -9.81
CA TRP A 359 -13.95 -1.29 -9.98
C TRP A 359 -12.44 -1.13 -9.90
N CYS A 360 -11.89 0.00 -10.36
CA CYS A 360 -10.48 0.34 -10.16
C CYS A 360 -10.14 0.50 -8.67
N VAL A 361 -11.00 1.12 -7.88
CA VAL A 361 -10.82 1.25 -6.43
C VAL A 361 -10.87 -0.13 -5.75
N VAL A 362 -11.84 -0.97 -6.11
CA VAL A 362 -11.94 -2.34 -5.59
C VAL A 362 -10.70 -3.17 -5.95
N LEU A 363 -10.25 -3.08 -7.19
CA LEU A 363 -9.02 -3.73 -7.65
C LEU A 363 -7.80 -3.25 -6.84
N ALA A 364 -7.63 -1.94 -6.70
CA ALA A 364 -6.53 -1.33 -5.94
C ALA A 364 -6.51 -1.78 -4.47
N ILE A 365 -7.67 -1.91 -3.84
CA ILE A 365 -7.82 -2.47 -2.49
C ILE A 365 -7.48 -3.95 -2.49
N GLY A 366 -8.10 -4.74 -3.36
CA GLY A 366 -7.91 -6.19 -3.41
C GLY A 366 -6.45 -6.59 -3.61
N THR A 367 -5.74 -5.90 -4.52
CA THR A 367 -4.30 -6.14 -4.75
C THR A 367 -3.41 -5.84 -3.55
N ASN A 368 -3.90 -5.10 -2.57
CA ASN A 368 -3.13 -4.78 -1.35
C ASN A 368 -3.38 -5.78 -0.20
N LEU A 369 -4.31 -6.73 -0.34
CA LEU A 369 -4.71 -7.64 0.75
C LEU A 369 -3.84 -8.92 0.86
N ALA A 370 -2.54 -8.83 0.62
CA ALA A 370 -1.62 -9.95 0.75
C ALA A 370 -1.32 -10.31 2.22
N ILE A 371 -2.33 -10.74 2.98
CA ILE A 371 -2.27 -10.91 4.44
C ILE A 371 -1.94 -12.37 4.84
N ALA A 372 -2.34 -13.34 4.03
CA ALA A 372 -2.35 -14.76 4.41
C ALA A 372 -1.10 -15.54 3.96
N THR A 373 -0.15 -14.91 3.27
CA THR A 373 1.08 -15.55 2.79
C THR A 373 2.31 -14.69 3.06
N PRO A 374 3.50 -15.29 3.19
CA PRO A 374 4.73 -14.53 3.43
C PRO A 374 5.30 -13.84 2.19
N ILE A 375 4.85 -14.18 0.97
CA ILE A 375 5.49 -13.75 -0.28
C ILE A 375 4.75 -12.64 -1.03
N GLY A 376 3.47 -12.40 -0.75
CA GLY A 376 2.64 -11.46 -1.52
C GLY A 376 3.11 -10.00 -1.43
N THR A 377 3.79 -9.61 -0.34
CA THR A 377 4.28 -8.24 -0.14
C THR A 377 5.62 -8.21 0.56
N ALA A 378 6.42 -7.16 0.30
CA ALA A 378 7.71 -6.94 0.94
C ALA A 378 7.60 -6.85 2.48
N VAL A 379 6.50 -6.34 3.02
CA VAL A 379 6.23 -6.28 4.47
C VAL A 379 6.28 -7.67 5.09
N ASN A 380 5.59 -8.63 4.48
CA ASN A 380 5.54 -10.00 5.00
C ASN A 380 6.93 -10.66 4.98
N MET A 381 7.72 -10.40 3.95
CA MET A 381 9.11 -10.88 3.87
C MET A 381 9.99 -10.24 4.94
N GLN A 382 9.79 -8.96 5.25
CA GLN A 382 10.56 -8.23 6.27
C GLN A 382 10.29 -8.74 7.69
N ILE A 383 9.08 -9.23 7.98
CA ILE A 383 8.77 -9.77 9.31
C ILE A 383 9.16 -11.25 9.48
N LEU A 384 9.52 -11.97 8.41
CA LEU A 384 9.96 -13.38 8.49
C LEU A 384 11.12 -13.63 9.46
N PRO A 385 12.13 -12.72 9.58
CA PRO A 385 13.21 -12.90 10.58
C PRO A 385 12.73 -12.96 12.04
N ALA A 386 11.49 -12.56 12.33
CA ALA A 386 10.88 -12.81 13.63
C ALA A 386 10.48 -14.30 13.86
N GLY A 387 10.79 -15.18 12.90
CA GLY A 387 10.62 -16.62 13.01
C GLY A 387 9.21 -17.11 12.67
N TYR A 388 8.48 -16.41 11.79
CA TYR A 388 7.19 -16.88 11.28
C TYR A 388 7.36 -17.85 10.13
N THR A 389 6.43 -18.80 10.06
CA THR A 389 6.35 -19.81 9.00
C THR A 389 5.13 -19.56 8.09
N TRP A 390 5.09 -20.22 6.94
CA TRP A 390 3.92 -20.22 6.05
C TRP A 390 2.64 -20.61 6.78
N LYS A 391 2.75 -21.57 7.69
CA LYS A 391 1.61 -22.04 8.50
C LYS A 391 1.09 -20.94 9.42
N ASP A 392 1.97 -20.12 9.99
CA ASP A 392 1.58 -19.02 10.86
C ASP A 392 0.82 -17.94 10.08
N PHE A 393 1.29 -17.60 8.88
CA PHE A 393 0.56 -16.68 7.99
C PHE A 393 -0.83 -17.21 7.64
N GLY A 394 -0.95 -18.49 7.28
CA GLY A 394 -2.24 -19.10 6.95
C GLY A 394 -3.20 -19.16 8.13
N LEU A 395 -2.71 -19.55 9.32
CA LEU A 395 -3.57 -19.74 10.49
C LEU A 395 -3.92 -18.45 11.21
N ILE A 396 -3.04 -17.45 11.23
CA ILE A 396 -3.25 -16.17 11.92
C ILE A 396 -3.78 -15.13 10.94
N GLY A 397 -3.14 -14.99 9.78
CA GLY A 397 -3.53 -14.03 8.74
C GLY A 397 -4.74 -14.45 7.92
N GLY A 398 -4.92 -15.76 7.68
CA GLY A 398 -6.02 -16.30 6.87
C GLY A 398 -7.43 -15.91 7.34
N PRO A 399 -7.78 -16.05 8.62
CA PRO A 399 -9.08 -15.59 9.12
C PRO A 399 -9.30 -14.09 8.90
N LEU A 400 -8.30 -13.24 9.14
CA LEU A 400 -8.40 -11.81 8.90
C LEU A 400 -8.52 -11.52 7.39
N PHE A 401 -7.79 -12.25 6.55
CA PHE A 401 -7.92 -12.15 5.08
C PHE A 401 -9.36 -12.38 4.63
N LEU A 402 -9.98 -13.48 5.08
CA LEU A 402 -11.36 -13.80 4.72
C LEU A 402 -12.34 -12.72 5.20
N ILE A 403 -12.22 -12.28 6.45
CA ILE A 403 -13.03 -11.18 7.01
C ILE A 403 -12.86 -9.92 6.16
N THR A 404 -11.64 -9.57 5.80
CA THR A 404 -11.34 -8.36 5.04
C THR A 404 -11.90 -8.42 3.62
N VAL A 405 -11.72 -9.54 2.91
CA VAL A 405 -12.24 -9.72 1.54
C VAL A 405 -13.76 -9.64 1.51
N VAL A 406 -14.44 -10.30 2.46
CA VAL A 406 -15.91 -10.23 2.58
C VAL A 406 -16.37 -8.81 2.90
N LEU A 407 -15.71 -8.16 3.85
CA LEU A 407 -16.08 -6.80 4.25
C LEU A 407 -15.86 -5.79 3.12
N VAL A 408 -14.73 -5.87 2.41
CA VAL A 408 -14.44 -5.03 1.24
C VAL A 408 -15.47 -5.25 0.15
N SER A 409 -15.82 -6.51 -0.15
CA SER A 409 -16.84 -6.84 -1.15
C SER A 409 -18.20 -6.23 -0.80
N ILE A 410 -18.65 -6.37 0.45
CA ILE A 410 -19.93 -5.79 0.92
C ILE A 410 -19.88 -4.26 0.86
N LEU A 411 -18.83 -3.64 1.42
CA LEU A 411 -18.70 -2.18 1.46
C LEU A 411 -18.58 -1.58 0.06
N ALA A 412 -17.87 -2.24 -0.86
CA ALA A 412 -17.78 -1.81 -2.26
C ALA A 412 -19.14 -1.78 -2.93
N CYS A 413 -19.97 -2.82 -2.72
CA CYS A 413 -21.32 -2.86 -3.25
C CYS A 413 -22.23 -1.78 -2.64
N VAL A 414 -22.12 -1.52 -1.33
CA VAL A 414 -22.94 -0.51 -0.65
C VAL A 414 -22.52 0.92 -0.98
N VAL A 415 -21.22 1.17 -1.17
CA VAL A 415 -20.68 2.52 -1.41
C VAL A 415 -20.86 2.95 -2.85
N TYR A 416 -20.82 2.02 -3.81
CA TYR A 416 -20.77 2.34 -5.24
C TYR A 416 -21.98 1.91 -6.04
N PHE A 417 -22.77 0.95 -5.55
CA PHE A 417 -23.91 0.36 -6.26
C PHE A 417 -25.13 0.21 -5.36
#